data_eb3053414d81dc7919f9b1933ab35597
#
_entry.id   eb3053414d81dc7919f9b1933ab35597
#
_cell.length_a   1.000
_cell.length_b   1.000
_cell.length_c   1.000
_cell.angle_alpha   90.00
_cell.angle_beta   90.00
_cell.angle_gamma   90.00
#
_symmetry.space_group_name_H-M   'P 1'
#
loop_
_entity.id
_entity.type
_entity.pdbx_description
1 polymer ?
#
loop_
_entity_poly.entity_id
_entity_poly.type
_entity_poly.pdbx_seq_one_letter_code
_entity_poly.pdbx_strand_id
1 'polypeptide(L)'
;MEDKEFLLGSQQGELDAVPMYLNLSKKFEKKNPQVAEILKEMAADEGKHAAVFRKLSGEVLKPKMLQAKAVPILMNLLGKKLVFKIIAKLEYNTYDSYGKWVEKYPDILKVQADEKKHGDLAMKIVELLKVKQK
;
A
#
# COMPACT_ATOMS: atom_id res chain seq x y z
N MET A 1 -23.72 -4.54 -9.08
CA MET A 1 -22.73 -4.39 -10.15
C MET A 1 -21.60 -3.48 -9.75
N GLU A 2 -21.88 -2.21 -9.47
CA GLU A 2 -20.86 -1.28 -8.96
C GLU A 2 -20.18 -1.78 -7.70
N ASP A 3 -20.98 -2.34 -6.78
CA ASP A 3 -20.45 -2.86 -5.53
C ASP A 3 -19.43 -3.97 -5.77
N LYS A 4 -19.75 -4.92 -6.65
CA LYS A 4 -18.87 -6.03 -6.94
C LYS A 4 -17.58 -5.56 -7.59
N GLU A 5 -17.66 -4.64 -8.52
CA GLU A 5 -16.50 -4.06 -9.17
C GLU A 5 -15.59 -3.35 -8.15
N PHE A 6 -16.20 -2.56 -7.27
CA PHE A 6 -15.45 -1.88 -6.21
C PHE A 6 -14.79 -2.88 -5.28
N LEU A 7 -15.53 -3.87 -4.78
CA LEU A 7 -15.00 -4.84 -3.82
C LEU A 7 -13.87 -5.68 -4.42
N LEU A 8 -14.04 -6.17 -5.65
CA LEU A 8 -13.02 -6.99 -6.30
C LEU A 8 -11.80 -6.17 -6.71
N GLY A 9 -12.00 -4.97 -7.23
CA GLY A 9 -10.91 -4.09 -7.59
C GLY A 9 -10.08 -3.68 -6.38
N SER A 10 -10.74 -3.36 -5.28
CA SER A 10 -10.07 -3.01 -4.04
C SER A 10 -9.33 -4.19 -3.45
N GLN A 11 -9.96 -5.37 -3.46
CA GLN A 11 -9.32 -6.60 -2.99
C GLN A 11 -8.04 -6.89 -3.77
N GLN A 12 -8.10 -6.78 -5.10
CA GLN A 12 -6.93 -7.00 -5.95
C GLN A 12 -5.83 -5.99 -5.66
N GLY A 13 -6.20 -4.71 -5.52
CA GLY A 13 -5.24 -3.66 -5.21
C GLY A 13 -4.51 -3.89 -3.88
N GLU A 14 -5.25 -4.29 -2.85
CA GLU A 14 -4.68 -4.60 -1.54
C GLU A 14 -3.75 -5.82 -1.62
N LEU A 15 -4.18 -6.87 -2.32
CA LEU A 15 -3.36 -8.08 -2.51
C LEU A 15 -2.06 -7.77 -3.25
N ASP A 16 -2.12 -6.98 -4.32
CA ASP A 16 -0.95 -6.65 -5.13
C ASP A 16 0.05 -5.79 -4.36
N ALA A 17 -0.43 -4.99 -3.42
CA ALA A 17 0.42 -4.13 -2.61
C ALA A 17 1.28 -4.93 -1.62
N VAL A 18 0.83 -6.11 -1.17
CA VAL A 18 1.59 -6.92 -0.22
C VAL A 18 2.97 -7.28 -0.75
N PRO A 19 3.11 -7.98 -1.89
CA PRO A 19 4.44 -8.31 -2.40
C PRO A 19 5.23 -7.07 -2.82
N MET A 20 4.56 -5.98 -3.24
CA MET A 20 5.24 -4.73 -3.56
C MET A 20 5.96 -4.16 -2.34
N TYR A 21 5.26 -3.99 -1.23
CA TYR A 21 5.88 -3.45 -0.02
C TYR A 21 6.93 -4.39 0.57
N LEU A 22 6.72 -5.71 0.47
CA LEU A 22 7.73 -6.68 0.92
C LEU A 22 9.01 -6.60 0.08
N ASN A 23 8.89 -6.47 -1.24
CA ASN A 23 10.05 -6.33 -2.12
C ASN A 23 10.79 -5.02 -1.83
N LEU A 24 10.05 -3.93 -1.62
CA LEU A 24 10.67 -2.66 -1.25
C LEU A 24 11.36 -2.75 0.11
N SER A 25 10.74 -3.43 1.08
CA SER A 25 11.35 -3.63 2.39
C SER A 25 12.71 -4.30 2.26
N LYS A 26 12.80 -5.37 1.46
CA LYS A 26 14.07 -6.08 1.23
C LYS A 26 15.14 -5.16 0.65
N LYS A 27 14.74 -4.26 -0.25
CA LYS A 27 15.65 -3.31 -0.87
C LYS A 27 16.35 -2.42 0.15
N PHE A 28 15.67 -2.08 1.25
CA PHE A 28 16.17 -1.15 2.26
C PHE A 28 16.75 -1.82 3.52
N GLU A 29 16.66 -3.15 3.66
CA GLU A 29 17.05 -3.85 4.89
C GLU A 29 18.42 -3.46 5.42
N LYS A 30 19.42 -3.35 4.55
CA LYS A 30 20.80 -3.09 4.96
C LYS A 30 21.10 -1.61 5.16
N LYS A 31 20.64 -0.77 4.25
CA LYS A 31 20.99 0.66 4.27
C LYS A 31 20.07 1.49 5.15
N ASN A 32 18.79 1.13 5.23
CA ASN A 32 17.80 1.88 5.99
C ASN A 32 16.85 0.92 6.69
N PRO A 33 17.31 0.26 7.78
CA PRO A 33 16.45 -0.71 8.49
C PRO A 33 15.12 -0.13 8.96
N GLN A 34 15.11 1.15 9.35
CA GLN A 34 13.88 1.81 9.79
C GLN A 34 12.87 1.91 8.66
N VAL A 35 13.33 2.25 7.45
CA VAL A 35 12.46 2.29 6.25
C VAL A 35 11.95 0.89 5.94
N ALA A 36 12.83 -0.12 6.01
CA ALA A 36 12.43 -1.50 5.76
C ALA A 36 11.34 -1.95 6.73
N GLU A 37 11.44 -1.59 7.99
CA GLU A 37 10.46 -1.96 9.02
C GLU A 37 9.10 -1.30 8.77
N ILE A 38 9.10 -0.03 8.38
CA ILE A 38 7.86 0.68 8.00
C ILE A 38 7.17 -0.02 6.82
N LEU A 39 7.94 -0.38 5.80
CA LEU A 39 7.40 -1.06 4.61
C LEU A 39 6.84 -2.43 4.96
N LYS A 40 7.48 -3.14 5.88
CA LYS A 40 7.01 -4.43 6.34
C LYS A 40 5.67 -4.30 7.08
N GLU A 41 5.54 -3.27 7.91
CA GLU A 41 4.29 -2.96 8.59
C GLU A 41 3.17 -2.64 7.59
N MET A 42 3.49 -1.84 6.57
CA MET A 42 2.52 -1.51 5.52
C MET A 42 2.07 -2.78 4.78
N ALA A 43 3.00 -3.67 4.47
CA ALA A 43 2.67 -4.95 3.82
C ALA A 43 1.71 -5.79 4.68
N ALA A 44 1.96 -5.85 5.99
CA ALA A 44 1.10 -6.60 6.89
C ALA A 44 -0.32 -6.01 6.94
N ASP A 45 -0.42 -4.68 6.98
CA ASP A 45 -1.73 -4.01 6.95
C ASP A 45 -2.47 -4.31 5.66
N GLU A 46 -1.78 -4.28 4.50
CA GLU A 46 -2.43 -4.56 3.22
C GLU A 46 -2.98 -6.00 3.18
N GLY A 47 -2.29 -6.94 3.78
CA GLY A 47 -2.78 -8.31 3.90
C GLY A 47 -4.08 -8.39 4.70
N LYS A 48 -4.16 -7.63 5.79
CA LYS A 48 -5.39 -7.55 6.61
C LYS A 48 -6.53 -6.90 5.82
N HIS A 49 -6.23 -5.83 5.07
CA HIS A 49 -7.22 -5.14 4.23
C HIS A 49 -7.76 -6.09 3.15
N ALA A 50 -6.88 -6.84 2.50
CA ALA A 50 -7.29 -7.82 1.49
C ALA A 50 -8.26 -8.85 2.09
N ALA A 51 -8.02 -9.28 3.35
CA ALA A 51 -8.91 -10.21 4.04
C ALA A 51 -10.29 -9.60 4.29
N VAL A 52 -10.36 -8.31 4.62
CA VAL A 52 -11.64 -7.61 4.77
C VAL A 52 -12.42 -7.65 3.46
N PHE A 53 -11.77 -7.28 2.35
CA PHE A 53 -12.43 -7.28 1.04
C PHE A 53 -12.80 -8.69 0.58
N ARG A 54 -11.99 -9.70 0.88
CA ARG A 54 -12.32 -11.09 0.59
C ARG A 54 -13.62 -11.51 1.28
N LYS A 55 -13.76 -11.14 2.55
CA LYS A 55 -14.99 -11.42 3.30
C LYS A 55 -16.19 -10.75 2.66
N LEU A 56 -16.04 -9.49 2.24
CA LEU A 56 -17.14 -8.73 1.65
C LEU A 56 -17.49 -9.20 0.23
N SER A 57 -16.50 -9.55 -0.57
CA SER A 57 -16.71 -9.99 -1.97
C SER A 57 -17.11 -11.47 -2.07
N GLY A 58 -16.66 -12.28 -1.12
CA GLY A 58 -16.85 -13.73 -1.17
C GLY A 58 -15.94 -14.44 -2.16
N GLU A 59 -15.00 -13.72 -2.77
CA GLU A 59 -14.12 -14.28 -3.81
C GLU A 59 -12.70 -14.46 -3.31
N VAL A 60 -12.01 -15.48 -3.82
CA VAL A 60 -10.59 -15.72 -3.56
C VAL A 60 -9.81 -15.23 -4.76
N LEU A 61 -8.93 -14.25 -4.53
CA LEU A 61 -8.07 -13.70 -5.58
C LEU A 61 -6.62 -13.97 -5.23
N LYS A 62 -5.76 -13.97 -6.25
CA LYS A 62 -4.31 -14.11 -6.08
C LYS A 62 -3.64 -12.78 -6.38
N PRO A 63 -2.54 -12.44 -5.67
CA PRO A 63 -1.81 -11.22 -5.99
C PRO A 63 -1.18 -11.31 -7.39
N LYS A 64 -1.23 -10.19 -8.10
CA LYS A 64 -0.51 -10.03 -9.37
C LYS A 64 0.84 -9.41 -9.05
N MET A 65 1.89 -9.92 -9.68
CA MET A 65 3.26 -9.53 -9.34
C MET A 65 3.82 -8.39 -10.17
N LEU A 66 3.05 -7.85 -11.13
CA LEU A 66 3.55 -6.79 -11.99
C LEU A 66 4.01 -5.58 -11.20
N GLN A 67 3.18 -5.09 -10.29
CA GLN A 67 3.49 -3.94 -9.46
C GLN A 67 4.70 -4.19 -8.57
N ALA A 68 4.76 -5.37 -7.95
CA ALA A 68 5.87 -5.76 -7.08
C ALA A 68 7.20 -5.77 -7.82
N LYS A 69 7.20 -6.13 -9.10
CA LYS A 69 8.40 -6.16 -9.93
C LYS A 69 8.74 -4.79 -10.52
N ALA A 70 7.71 -4.04 -10.94
CA ALA A 70 7.91 -2.77 -11.63
C ALA A 70 8.33 -1.63 -10.70
N VAL A 71 7.77 -1.54 -9.50
CA VAL A 71 8.02 -0.40 -8.60
C VAL A 71 9.50 -0.29 -8.20
N PRO A 72 10.20 -1.37 -7.81
CA PRO A 72 11.64 -1.25 -7.53
C PRO A 72 12.46 -0.77 -8.72
N ILE A 73 12.07 -1.15 -9.93
CA ILE A 73 12.74 -0.70 -11.15
C ILE A 73 12.50 0.79 -11.37
N LEU A 74 11.25 1.24 -11.21
CA LEU A 74 10.90 2.66 -11.31
C LEU A 74 11.66 3.49 -10.27
N MET A 75 11.86 2.92 -9.09
CA MET A 75 12.62 3.58 -8.03
C MET A 75 14.06 3.84 -8.44
N ASN A 76 14.67 2.90 -9.15
CA ASN A 76 16.03 3.08 -9.67
C ASN A 76 16.09 4.16 -10.77
N LEU A 77 15.02 4.28 -11.57
CA LEU A 77 14.97 5.25 -12.67
C LEU A 77 14.58 6.66 -12.22
N LEU A 78 13.61 6.77 -11.32
CA LEU A 78 13.02 8.05 -10.91
C LEU A 78 13.54 8.57 -9.57
N GLY A 79 14.24 7.72 -8.82
CA GLY A 79 14.70 8.06 -7.48
C GLY A 79 13.71 7.64 -6.40
N LYS A 80 14.26 7.31 -5.24
CA LYS A 80 13.51 6.76 -4.12
C LYS A 80 12.48 7.75 -3.58
N LYS A 81 12.90 9.00 -3.38
CA LYS A 81 12.00 10.02 -2.80
C LYS A 81 10.79 10.30 -3.67
N LEU A 82 10.99 10.41 -4.98
CA LEU A 82 9.88 10.67 -5.90
C LEU A 82 8.88 9.51 -5.89
N VAL A 83 9.38 8.27 -5.93
CA VAL A 83 8.50 7.10 -5.94
C VAL A 83 7.68 7.03 -4.64
N PHE A 84 8.28 7.29 -3.48
CA PHE A 84 7.52 7.29 -2.23
C PHE A 84 6.51 8.44 -2.15
N LYS A 85 6.79 9.59 -2.78
CA LYS A 85 5.79 10.66 -2.88
C LYS A 85 4.60 10.22 -3.72
N ILE A 86 4.85 9.49 -4.81
CA ILE A 86 3.79 8.94 -5.65
C ILE A 86 2.98 7.91 -4.87
N ILE A 87 3.65 7.02 -4.14
CA ILE A 87 2.98 6.04 -3.29
C ILE A 87 2.08 6.74 -2.26
N ALA A 88 2.59 7.78 -1.60
CA ALA A 88 1.81 8.55 -0.63
C ALA A 88 0.54 9.12 -1.28
N LYS A 89 0.68 9.70 -2.47
CA LYS A 89 -0.47 10.26 -3.19
C LYS A 89 -1.50 9.18 -3.51
N LEU A 90 -1.05 8.01 -3.96
CA LEU A 90 -1.94 6.90 -4.28
C LEU A 90 -2.68 6.40 -3.02
N GLU A 91 -1.99 6.32 -1.88
CA GLU A 91 -2.60 5.91 -0.62
C GLU A 91 -3.67 6.93 -0.18
N TYR A 92 -3.37 8.23 -0.27
CA TYR A 92 -4.35 9.27 0.06
C TYR A 92 -5.55 9.24 -0.89
N ASN A 93 -5.33 8.96 -2.18
CA ASN A 93 -6.42 8.83 -3.15
C ASN A 93 -7.30 7.62 -2.80
N THR A 94 -6.71 6.53 -2.33
CA THR A 94 -7.45 5.35 -1.90
C THR A 94 -8.30 5.69 -0.67
N TYR A 95 -7.75 6.43 0.29
CA TYR A 95 -8.49 6.93 1.44
C TYR A 95 -9.76 7.67 0.98
N ASP A 96 -9.58 8.62 0.04
CA ASP A 96 -10.72 9.39 -0.47
C ASP A 96 -11.73 8.50 -1.18
N SER A 97 -11.25 7.57 -2.00
CA SER A 97 -12.10 6.66 -2.76
C SER A 97 -12.96 5.77 -1.86
N TYR A 98 -12.39 5.29 -0.75
CA TYR A 98 -13.10 4.42 0.17
C TYR A 98 -14.18 5.15 0.98
N GLY A 99 -14.05 6.46 1.13
CA GLY A 99 -14.95 7.25 1.96
C GLY A 99 -16.43 7.09 1.64
N LYS A 100 -16.77 7.00 0.36
CA LYS A 100 -18.18 6.86 -0.05
C LYS A 100 -18.75 5.46 0.18
N TRP A 101 -17.89 4.49 0.54
CA TRP A 101 -18.31 3.11 0.74
C TRP A 101 -18.42 2.69 2.21
N VAL A 102 -17.91 3.52 3.14
CA VAL A 102 -17.86 3.14 4.57
C VAL A 102 -19.24 3.03 5.20
N GLU A 103 -20.21 3.81 4.73
CA GLU A 103 -21.56 3.74 5.24
C GLU A 103 -22.22 2.41 4.90
N LYS A 104 -22.05 1.97 3.66
CA LYS A 104 -22.59 0.69 3.19
C LYS A 104 -21.82 -0.52 3.76
N TYR A 105 -20.52 -0.37 3.89
CA TYR A 105 -19.64 -1.43 4.38
C TYR A 105 -18.81 -0.92 5.55
N PRO A 106 -19.36 -0.91 6.78
CA PRO A 106 -18.64 -0.35 7.94
C PRO A 106 -17.27 -0.96 8.20
N ASP A 107 -17.04 -2.22 7.78
CA ASP A 107 -15.73 -2.87 7.93
C ASP A 107 -14.62 -2.13 7.17
N ILE A 108 -14.98 -1.32 6.17
CA ILE A 108 -14.02 -0.54 5.39
C ILE A 108 -13.50 0.67 6.16
N LEU A 109 -14.20 1.12 7.21
CA LEU A 109 -13.79 2.31 7.97
C LEU A 109 -12.37 2.19 8.51
N LYS A 110 -12.03 1.04 9.08
CA LYS A 110 -10.68 0.80 9.60
C LYS A 110 -9.65 0.74 8.46
N VAL A 111 -10.02 0.11 7.36
CA VAL A 111 -9.16 0.05 6.16
C VAL A 111 -8.90 1.46 5.65
N GLN A 112 -9.92 2.28 5.56
CA GLN A 112 -9.78 3.67 5.12
C GLN A 112 -8.81 4.44 6.02
N ALA A 113 -8.94 4.31 7.33
CA ALA A 113 -8.05 4.97 8.27
C ALA A 113 -6.60 4.54 8.08
N ASP A 114 -6.38 3.25 7.81
CA ASP A 114 -5.05 2.71 7.55
C ASP A 114 -4.45 3.26 6.25
N GLU A 115 -5.29 3.53 5.23
CA GLU A 115 -4.80 4.09 3.97
C GLU A 115 -4.21 5.50 4.18
N LYS A 116 -4.86 6.31 5.01
CA LYS A 116 -4.31 7.61 5.38
C LYS A 116 -2.99 7.44 6.16
N LYS A 117 -2.95 6.50 7.09
CA LYS A 117 -1.74 6.17 7.85
C LYS A 117 -0.61 5.78 6.90
N HIS A 118 -0.91 4.99 5.86
CA HIS A 118 0.10 4.57 4.87
C HIS A 118 0.62 5.75 4.06
N GLY A 119 -0.26 6.69 3.69
CA GLY A 119 0.19 7.92 3.04
C GLY A 119 1.16 8.68 3.94
N ASP A 120 0.82 8.84 5.21
CA ASP A 120 1.68 9.51 6.19
C ASP A 120 3.00 8.77 6.38
N LEU A 121 2.97 7.43 6.43
CA LEU A 121 4.19 6.62 6.56
C LEU A 121 5.08 6.75 5.33
N ALA A 122 4.50 6.78 4.12
CA ALA A 122 5.28 6.98 2.90
C ALA A 122 5.97 8.35 2.92
N MET A 123 5.29 9.39 3.39
CA MET A 123 5.91 10.71 3.53
C MET A 123 7.00 10.72 4.62
N LYS A 124 6.81 9.96 5.69
CA LYS A 124 7.85 9.77 6.70
C LYS A 124 9.09 9.13 6.08
N ILE A 125 8.90 8.13 5.22
CA ILE A 125 10.02 7.51 4.50
C ILE A 125 10.75 8.56 3.66
N VAL A 126 10.03 9.44 2.97
CA VAL A 126 10.65 10.53 2.19
C VAL A 126 11.57 11.36 3.09
N GLU A 127 11.09 11.72 4.29
CA GLU A 127 11.89 12.50 5.24
C GLU A 127 13.11 11.72 5.73
N LEU A 128 12.95 10.45 6.03
CA LEU A 128 14.08 9.60 6.46
C LEU A 128 15.14 9.48 5.37
N LEU A 129 14.73 9.44 4.10
CA LEU A 129 15.65 9.35 2.97
C LEU A 129 16.39 10.65 2.69
N LYS A 130 15.93 11.78 3.21
CA LYS A 130 16.63 13.06 3.10
C LYS A 130 17.82 13.15 4.03
N VAL A 131 17.83 12.36 5.11
CA VAL A 131 18.93 12.36 6.07
C VAL A 131 20.09 11.59 5.44
N LYS A 132 21.23 12.28 5.28
CA LYS A 132 22.43 11.62 4.76
C LYS A 132 22.95 10.62 5.77
N GLN A 133 23.18 9.41 5.32
CA GLN A 133 23.86 8.41 6.13
C GLN A 133 25.34 8.67 6.08
N LYS A 134 25.91 8.75 7.26
CA LYS A 134 27.37 8.90 7.42
C LYS A 134 28.03 7.57 7.60
#